data_3da64a7ab86b94762c3705eaaaad69e6
#
_entry.id   3da64a7ab86b94762c3705eaaaad69e6
#
_cell.length_a   1.000
_cell.length_b   1.000
_cell.length_c   1.000
_cell.angle_alpha   90.00
_cell.angle_beta   90.00
_cell.angle_gamma   90.00
#
_symmetry.space_group_name_H-M   'P 1'
#
loop_
_entity.id
_entity.type
_entity.pdbx_description
1 polymer ?
#
loop_
_entity_poly.entity_id
_entity_poly.type
_entity_poly.pdbx_seq_one_letter_code
_entity_poly.pdbx_strand_id
1 'polypeptide(L)'
;MDNGKNLTGLSMKMGLLMDKLKGSIMIQAKGIEKSFGDLKVLKGLDFSVAKSEVVSIMGASGAGKSTLLQILGTLSTPDAGSLVIDGTDVLRLKGDALSEFRNRRIGFVFQFHHLLPEFTALENVMIPAFIAGRSRKDAEAAAKALLNDLGLGERLTHKPSELSGGEQQRVAIARALINNPSVIFADEPSGNLESKTKEELHNLFFTLRDKYGQTFVIVTHDPDLAAMCDRSLFMRDGQFVQE
;
A
#
# COMPACT_ATOMS: atom_id res chain seq x y z
N MET A 1 38.33 -23.95 26.41
CA MET A 1 38.27 -22.49 26.54
C MET A 1 38.30 -21.90 25.15
N ASP A 2 37.15 -21.63 24.53
CA ASP A 2 37.01 -20.67 23.44
C ASP A 2 35.51 -20.51 23.01
N ASN A 3 34.71 -19.91 23.88
CA ASN A 3 33.28 -19.58 23.55
C ASN A 3 33.01 -18.08 23.51
N GLY A 4 34.03 -17.21 23.56
CA GLY A 4 33.87 -15.77 23.63
C GLY A 4 33.90 -15.02 22.28
N LYS A 5 34.41 -15.64 21.21
CA LYS A 5 34.66 -14.94 19.92
C LYS A 5 33.53 -15.02 18.92
N ASN A 6 32.54 -15.90 19.11
CA ASN A 6 31.45 -16.05 18.13
C ASN A 6 30.25 -15.11 18.36
N LEU A 7 30.06 -14.60 19.57
CA LEU A 7 28.93 -13.69 19.90
C LEU A 7 29.15 -12.25 19.38
N THR A 8 30.40 -11.79 19.37
CA THR A 8 30.76 -10.45 18.85
C THR A 8 30.62 -10.35 17.34
N GLY A 9 30.95 -11.41 16.61
CA GLY A 9 30.81 -11.46 15.15
C GLY A 9 29.34 -11.48 14.66
N LEU A 10 28.46 -12.16 15.42
CA LEU A 10 27.03 -12.20 15.12
C LEU A 10 26.35 -10.87 15.44
N SER A 11 26.70 -10.23 16.56
CA SER A 11 26.20 -8.91 16.94
C SER A 11 26.62 -7.82 15.96
N MET A 12 27.87 -7.88 15.48
CA MET A 12 28.40 -6.92 14.50
C MET A 12 27.78 -7.11 13.10
N LYS A 13 27.55 -8.35 12.67
CA LYS A 13 26.81 -8.65 11.43
C LYS A 13 25.35 -8.25 11.51
N MET A 14 24.70 -8.44 12.66
CA MET A 14 23.33 -8.02 12.89
C MET A 14 23.22 -6.48 12.95
N GLY A 15 24.21 -5.78 13.54
CA GLY A 15 24.30 -4.31 13.51
C GLY A 15 24.46 -3.76 12.09
N LEU A 16 25.36 -4.34 11.29
CA LEU A 16 25.54 -3.97 9.87
C LEU A 16 24.33 -4.31 8.99
N LEU A 17 23.61 -5.39 9.30
CA LEU A 17 22.37 -5.76 8.63
C LEU A 17 21.26 -4.77 9.00
N MET A 18 21.16 -4.39 10.28
CA MET A 18 20.21 -3.39 10.77
C MET A 18 20.50 -1.98 10.23
N ASP A 19 21.77 -1.61 10.05
CA ASP A 19 22.14 -0.32 9.45
C ASP A 19 21.90 -0.31 7.92
N LYS A 20 22.10 -1.42 7.22
CA LYS A 20 21.65 -1.59 5.82
C LYS A 20 20.14 -1.56 5.69
N LEU A 21 19.40 -2.17 6.63
CA LEU A 21 17.94 -2.11 6.69
C LEU A 21 17.42 -0.71 7.01
N LYS A 22 18.10 0.08 7.85
CA LYS A 22 17.74 1.49 8.10
C LYS A 22 17.77 2.36 6.84
N GLY A 23 18.69 2.10 5.91
CA GLY A 23 18.73 2.76 4.60
C GLY A 23 17.65 2.29 3.62
N SER A 24 16.92 1.21 3.93
CA SER A 24 15.92 0.58 3.07
C SER A 24 14.49 0.64 3.64
N ILE A 25 14.27 1.24 4.80
CA ILE A 25 12.92 1.33 5.41
C ILE A 25 12.07 2.33 4.63
N MET A 26 10.92 1.86 4.13
CA MET A 26 9.93 2.68 3.45
C MET A 26 8.92 3.26 4.43
N ILE A 27 8.43 2.45 5.38
CA ILE A 27 7.46 2.87 6.40
C ILE A 27 8.02 2.53 7.77
N GLN A 28 7.95 3.49 8.69
CA GLN A 28 8.20 3.28 10.12
C GLN A 28 7.10 3.94 10.92
N ALA A 29 6.27 3.14 11.58
CA ALA A 29 5.25 3.56 12.54
C ALA A 29 5.65 3.06 13.93
N LYS A 30 5.54 3.89 14.96
CA LYS A 30 5.87 3.54 16.34
C LYS A 30 4.80 4.02 17.30
N GLY A 31 4.32 3.12 18.15
CA GLY A 31 3.37 3.43 19.20
C GLY A 31 2.04 3.99 18.68
N ILE A 32 1.57 3.54 17.51
CA ILE A 32 0.33 4.07 16.90
C ILE A 32 -0.87 3.69 17.74
N GLU A 33 -1.57 4.71 18.24
CA GLU A 33 -2.82 4.57 18.97
C GLU A 33 -3.97 5.25 18.24
N LYS A 34 -5.18 4.67 18.34
CA LYS A 34 -6.40 5.27 17.81
C LYS A 34 -7.62 4.84 18.60
N SER A 35 -8.43 5.81 18.99
CA SER A 35 -9.72 5.59 19.65
C SER A 35 -10.84 6.28 18.87
N PHE A 36 -12.05 5.74 18.99
CA PHE A 36 -13.29 6.37 18.54
C PHE A 36 -14.26 6.37 19.73
N GLY A 37 -14.45 7.54 20.33
CA GLY A 37 -15.10 7.65 21.64
C GLY A 37 -14.33 6.82 22.68
N ASP A 38 -15.05 5.98 23.41
CA ASP A 38 -14.45 5.12 24.46
C ASP A 38 -13.79 3.84 23.91
N LEU A 39 -13.94 3.56 22.60
CA LEU A 39 -13.39 2.35 21.98
C LEU A 39 -11.95 2.59 21.52
N LYS A 40 -10.96 2.01 22.21
CA LYS A 40 -9.56 2.00 21.77
C LYS A 40 -9.35 0.90 20.72
N VAL A 41 -9.23 1.33 19.44
CA VAL A 41 -9.11 0.44 18.26
C VAL A 41 -7.67 0.04 18.01
N LEU A 42 -6.70 0.96 18.11
CA LEU A 42 -5.26 0.65 18.00
C LEU A 42 -4.58 0.95 19.32
N LYS A 43 -3.76 0.00 19.77
CA LYS A 43 -3.25 -0.05 21.15
C LYS A 43 -1.71 0.02 21.21
N GLY A 44 -1.10 1.02 20.57
CA GLY A 44 0.34 1.22 20.61
C GLY A 44 1.08 0.28 19.65
N LEU A 45 0.70 0.29 18.35
CA LEU A 45 1.27 -0.58 17.33
C LEU A 45 2.62 -0.05 16.82
N ASP A 46 3.58 -0.97 16.72
CA ASP A 46 4.82 -0.76 15.98
C ASP A 46 4.75 -1.52 14.66
N PHE A 47 5.11 -0.85 13.57
CA PHE A 47 5.05 -1.39 12.20
C PHE A 47 6.18 -0.82 11.36
N SER A 48 6.83 -1.67 10.58
CA SER A 48 7.85 -1.24 9.63
C SER A 48 7.77 -2.03 8.33
N VAL A 49 8.08 -1.40 7.21
CA VAL A 49 8.13 -2.02 5.88
C VAL A 49 9.38 -1.56 5.17
N ALA A 50 10.11 -2.47 4.55
CA ALA A 50 11.27 -2.16 3.71
C ALA A 50 10.84 -1.68 2.32
N LYS A 51 11.75 -1.06 1.57
CA LYS A 51 11.54 -0.74 0.15
C LYS A 51 11.32 -2.02 -0.66
N SER A 52 10.36 -1.95 -1.58
CA SER A 52 10.00 -3.08 -2.46
C SER A 52 9.55 -4.34 -1.71
N GLU A 53 9.14 -4.23 -0.46
CA GLU A 53 8.54 -5.31 0.32
C GLU A 53 7.03 -5.35 0.07
N VAL A 54 6.47 -6.55 -0.04
CA VAL A 54 5.03 -6.80 -0.05
C VAL A 54 4.64 -7.40 1.29
N VAL A 55 3.93 -6.63 2.12
CA VAL A 55 3.49 -7.05 3.46
C VAL A 55 1.99 -7.22 3.49
N SER A 56 1.50 -8.35 4.00
CA SER A 56 0.08 -8.53 4.31
C SER A 56 -0.22 -8.27 5.77
N ILE A 57 -1.42 -7.72 6.04
CA ILE A 57 -2.00 -7.57 7.36
C ILE A 57 -3.29 -8.37 7.40
N MET A 58 -3.29 -9.44 8.17
CA MET A 58 -4.41 -10.36 8.36
C MET A 58 -5.09 -10.15 9.72
N GLY A 59 -6.25 -10.75 9.90
CA GLY A 59 -6.98 -10.73 11.16
C GLY A 59 -8.50 -10.67 10.97
N ALA A 60 -9.25 -10.94 12.04
CA ALA A 60 -10.71 -10.92 12.01
C ALA A 60 -11.28 -9.54 11.65
N SER A 61 -12.56 -9.52 11.24
CA SER A 61 -13.29 -8.24 11.07
C SER A 61 -13.31 -7.50 12.41
N GLY A 62 -13.13 -6.18 12.37
CA GLY A 62 -13.06 -5.34 13.56
C GLY A 62 -11.71 -5.35 14.31
N ALA A 63 -10.71 -6.11 13.87
CA ALA A 63 -9.38 -6.13 14.51
C ALA A 63 -8.61 -4.80 14.44
N GLY A 64 -9.04 -3.83 13.59
CA GLY A 64 -8.41 -2.52 13.42
C GLY A 64 -7.60 -2.37 12.13
N LYS A 65 -7.60 -3.37 11.22
CA LYS A 65 -6.78 -3.39 9.99
C LYS A 65 -7.01 -2.18 9.09
N SER A 66 -8.25 -1.88 8.73
CA SER A 66 -8.58 -0.73 7.86
C SER A 66 -8.27 0.60 8.56
N THR A 67 -8.45 0.68 9.89
CA THR A 67 -8.04 1.87 10.68
C THR A 67 -6.54 2.08 10.60
N LEU A 68 -5.75 1.03 10.77
CA LEU A 68 -4.30 1.11 10.62
C LEU A 68 -3.92 1.53 9.19
N LEU A 69 -4.52 0.89 8.17
CA LEU A 69 -4.26 1.22 6.77
C LEU A 69 -4.58 2.70 6.45
N GLN A 70 -5.69 3.23 6.98
CA GLN A 70 -6.08 4.63 6.82
C GLN A 70 -5.06 5.58 7.48
N ILE A 71 -4.52 5.22 8.65
CA ILE A 71 -3.49 6.03 9.32
C ILE A 71 -2.17 5.98 8.54
N LEU A 72 -1.71 4.79 8.15
CA LEU A 72 -0.50 4.62 7.33
C LEU A 72 -0.63 5.39 6.01
N GLY A 73 -1.80 5.36 5.40
CA GLY A 73 -2.12 6.09 4.18
C GLY A 73 -2.45 7.57 4.37
N THR A 74 -2.30 8.11 5.57
CA THR A 74 -2.57 9.53 5.90
C THR A 74 -4.01 10.00 5.67
N LEU A 75 -4.97 9.07 5.61
CA LEU A 75 -6.40 9.38 5.51
C LEU A 75 -7.03 9.64 6.88
N SER A 76 -6.42 9.13 7.93
CA SER A 76 -6.80 9.36 9.33
C SER A 76 -5.56 9.73 10.15
N THR A 77 -5.74 10.51 11.22
CA THR A 77 -4.67 10.87 12.14
C THR A 77 -4.70 9.97 13.37
N PRO A 78 -3.57 9.39 13.81
CA PRO A 78 -3.50 8.68 15.07
C PRO A 78 -3.64 9.63 16.25
N ASP A 79 -4.04 9.10 17.41
CA ASP A 79 -4.14 9.88 18.65
C ASP A 79 -2.77 9.98 19.36
N ALA A 80 -1.90 8.99 19.14
CA ALA A 80 -0.52 8.97 19.61
C ALA A 80 0.37 8.16 18.67
N GLY A 81 1.69 8.30 18.81
CA GLY A 81 2.71 7.62 18.04
C GLY A 81 3.39 8.50 17.01
N SER A 82 4.21 7.87 16.17
CA SER A 82 4.93 8.54 15.07
C SER A 82 4.84 7.72 13.78
N LEU A 83 4.84 8.40 12.63
CA LEU A 83 4.77 7.77 11.31
C LEU A 83 5.71 8.48 10.35
N VAL A 84 6.70 7.73 9.87
CA VAL A 84 7.66 8.16 8.85
C VAL A 84 7.45 7.32 7.60
N ILE A 85 7.29 7.96 6.43
CA ILE A 85 7.15 7.31 5.13
C ILE A 85 8.18 7.93 4.19
N ASP A 86 9.01 7.10 3.57
CA ASP A 86 10.10 7.52 2.65
C ASP A 86 10.94 8.66 3.25
N GLY A 87 11.33 8.51 4.54
CA GLY A 87 12.11 9.48 5.29
C GLY A 87 11.37 10.73 5.77
N THR A 88 10.08 10.88 5.45
CA THR A 88 9.26 12.05 5.82
C THR A 88 8.38 11.75 7.02
N ASP A 89 8.45 12.56 8.08
CA ASP A 89 7.49 12.53 9.21
C ASP A 89 6.16 13.12 8.75
N VAL A 90 5.24 12.23 8.38
CA VAL A 90 3.97 12.62 7.75
C VAL A 90 2.98 13.24 8.71
N LEU A 91 3.12 13.01 10.03
CA LEU A 91 2.23 13.59 11.03
C LEU A 91 2.49 15.09 11.25
N ARG A 92 3.63 15.59 10.81
CA ARG A 92 3.95 17.03 10.82
C ARG A 92 3.41 17.78 9.60
N LEU A 93 3.06 17.07 8.54
CA LEU A 93 2.50 17.67 7.33
C LEU A 93 1.04 18.09 7.56
N LYS A 94 0.64 19.25 7.01
CA LYS A 94 -0.73 19.79 7.11
C LYS A 94 -1.13 20.45 5.79
N GLY A 95 -2.45 20.57 5.56
CA GLY A 95 -3.00 21.29 4.40
C GLY A 95 -2.42 20.78 3.08
N ASP A 96 -1.95 21.73 2.26
CA ASP A 96 -1.46 21.44 0.91
C ASP A 96 -0.23 20.52 0.90
N ALA A 97 0.69 20.67 1.87
CA ALA A 97 1.87 19.82 1.98
C ALA A 97 1.50 18.35 2.22
N LEU A 98 0.48 18.06 3.05
CA LEU A 98 -0.03 16.71 3.26
C LEU A 98 -0.75 16.19 2.01
N SER A 99 -1.53 17.03 1.35
CA SER A 99 -2.25 16.66 0.12
C SER A 99 -1.29 16.37 -1.03
N GLU A 100 -0.24 17.17 -1.19
CA GLU A 100 0.81 16.93 -2.17
C GLU A 100 1.60 15.64 -1.87
N PHE A 101 1.97 15.42 -0.60
CA PHE A 101 2.64 14.19 -0.18
C PHE A 101 1.79 12.96 -0.51
N ARG A 102 0.50 12.99 -0.15
CA ARG A 102 -0.44 11.89 -0.46
C ARG A 102 -0.54 11.64 -1.95
N ASN A 103 -0.72 12.69 -2.75
CA ASN A 103 -0.87 12.58 -4.19
C ASN A 103 0.38 11.99 -4.88
N ARG A 104 1.58 12.36 -4.39
CA ARG A 104 2.86 11.98 -5.04
C ARG A 104 3.48 10.71 -4.48
N ARG A 105 3.23 10.37 -3.21
CA ARG A 105 3.97 9.33 -2.49
C ARG A 105 3.12 8.13 -2.12
N ILE A 106 1.80 8.24 -2.18
CA ILE A 106 0.88 7.20 -1.73
C ILE A 106 -0.07 6.82 -2.85
N GLY A 107 -0.19 5.52 -3.11
CA GLY A 107 -1.24 4.94 -3.93
C GLY A 107 -2.26 4.22 -3.04
N PHE A 108 -3.53 4.21 -3.46
CA PHE A 108 -4.58 3.45 -2.80
C PHE A 108 -5.31 2.55 -3.78
N VAL A 109 -5.56 1.31 -3.34
CA VAL A 109 -6.39 0.32 -4.02
C VAL A 109 -7.43 -0.19 -3.02
N PHE A 110 -8.71 -0.12 -3.35
CA PHE A 110 -9.82 -0.52 -2.48
C PHE A 110 -10.59 -1.69 -3.08
N GLN A 111 -11.30 -2.43 -2.24
CA GLN A 111 -12.17 -3.53 -2.64
C GLN A 111 -13.26 -3.09 -3.64
N PHE A 112 -13.86 -1.92 -3.46
CA PHE A 112 -14.91 -1.34 -4.31
C PHE A 112 -14.37 -0.38 -5.38
N HIS A 113 -13.14 -0.51 -5.80
CA HIS A 113 -12.45 0.23 -6.88
C HIS A 113 -12.55 1.76 -6.80
N HIS A 114 -13.68 2.34 -6.40
CA HIS A 114 -13.99 3.77 -6.32
C HIS A 114 -13.60 4.52 -7.61
N LEU A 115 -13.93 3.92 -8.76
CA LEU A 115 -13.81 4.60 -10.05
C LEU A 115 -14.94 5.61 -10.18
N LEU A 116 -14.65 6.75 -10.80
CA LEU A 116 -15.65 7.76 -11.10
C LEU A 116 -16.46 7.31 -12.32
N PRO A 117 -17.76 7.08 -12.20
CA PRO A 117 -18.56 6.43 -13.23
C PRO A 117 -18.76 7.28 -14.49
N GLU A 118 -18.61 8.61 -14.39
CA GLU A 118 -18.71 9.54 -15.50
C GLU A 118 -17.50 9.53 -16.41
N PHE A 119 -16.35 9.10 -15.90
CA PHE A 119 -15.04 9.10 -16.57
C PHE A 119 -14.70 7.73 -17.15
N THR A 120 -14.01 7.74 -18.28
CA THR A 120 -13.43 6.53 -18.88
C THR A 120 -12.31 5.93 -18.03
N ALA A 121 -11.85 4.72 -18.35
CA ALA A 121 -10.70 4.10 -17.73
C ALA A 121 -9.45 5.00 -17.80
N LEU A 122 -9.18 5.56 -18.99
CA LEU A 122 -8.08 6.48 -19.20
C LEU A 122 -8.18 7.72 -18.31
N GLU A 123 -9.34 8.37 -18.31
CA GLU A 123 -9.57 9.59 -17.51
C GLU A 123 -9.46 9.33 -16.00
N ASN A 124 -10.02 8.21 -15.49
CA ASN A 124 -9.87 7.81 -14.10
C ASN A 124 -8.39 7.72 -13.69
N VAL A 125 -7.53 7.15 -14.55
CA VAL A 125 -6.09 7.03 -14.28
C VAL A 125 -5.39 8.38 -14.35
N MET A 126 -5.83 9.29 -15.23
CA MET A 126 -5.22 10.62 -15.40
C MET A 126 -5.47 11.58 -14.23
N ILE A 127 -6.55 11.41 -13.45
CA ILE A 127 -6.95 12.36 -12.39
C ILE A 127 -5.82 12.68 -11.40
N PRO A 128 -5.13 11.71 -10.78
CA PRO A 128 -4.07 12.04 -9.83
C PRO A 128 -2.88 12.75 -10.49
N ALA A 129 -2.63 12.50 -11.77
CA ALA A 129 -1.59 13.20 -12.53
C ALA A 129 -1.94 14.68 -12.76
N PHE A 130 -3.22 15.00 -13.02
CA PHE A 130 -3.70 16.38 -13.08
C PHE A 130 -3.57 17.11 -11.75
N ILE A 131 -3.94 16.44 -10.65
CA ILE A 131 -3.76 16.98 -9.29
C ILE A 131 -2.27 17.26 -9.01
N ALA A 132 -1.36 16.43 -9.54
CA ALA A 132 0.09 16.65 -9.45
C ALA A 132 0.60 17.78 -10.37
N GLY A 133 -0.26 18.42 -11.15
CA GLY A 133 0.09 19.52 -12.06
C GLY A 133 0.69 19.07 -13.41
N ARG A 134 0.56 17.79 -13.79
CA ARG A 134 1.05 17.32 -15.10
C ARG A 134 0.20 17.88 -16.25
N SER A 135 0.84 18.12 -17.39
CA SER A 135 0.12 18.48 -18.61
C SER A 135 -0.82 17.35 -19.06
N ARG A 136 -1.89 17.69 -19.79
CA ARG A 136 -2.80 16.68 -20.35
C ARG A 136 -2.05 15.66 -21.22
N LYS A 137 -1.12 16.12 -22.05
CA LYS A 137 -0.32 15.28 -22.93
C LYS A 137 0.51 14.26 -22.13
N ASP A 138 1.19 14.71 -21.07
CA ASP A 138 2.05 13.84 -20.26
C ASP A 138 1.23 12.87 -19.39
N ALA A 139 0.10 13.33 -18.84
CA ALA A 139 -0.81 12.51 -18.08
C ALA A 139 -1.43 11.41 -18.97
N GLU A 140 -1.88 11.75 -20.15
CA GLU A 140 -2.48 10.82 -21.11
C GLU A 140 -1.46 9.77 -21.57
N ALA A 141 -0.25 10.18 -21.92
CA ALA A 141 0.81 9.27 -22.35
C ALA A 141 1.17 8.27 -21.23
N ALA A 142 1.33 8.75 -20.00
CA ALA A 142 1.62 7.90 -18.83
C ALA A 142 0.46 6.94 -18.51
N ALA A 143 -0.78 7.42 -18.55
CA ALA A 143 -1.96 6.60 -18.28
C ALA A 143 -2.16 5.51 -19.34
N LYS A 144 -1.97 5.82 -20.62
CA LYS A 144 -2.00 4.84 -21.71
C LYS A 144 -0.94 3.76 -21.54
N ALA A 145 0.29 4.13 -21.18
CA ALA A 145 1.36 3.18 -20.95
C ALA A 145 1.01 2.22 -19.79
N LEU A 146 0.53 2.73 -18.64
CA LEU A 146 0.12 1.92 -17.52
C LEU A 146 -1.05 0.99 -17.86
N LEU A 147 -2.08 1.49 -18.53
CA LEU A 147 -3.24 0.69 -18.92
C LEU A 147 -2.85 -0.42 -19.92
N ASN A 148 -1.96 -0.14 -20.86
CA ASN A 148 -1.41 -1.16 -21.76
C ASN A 148 -0.63 -2.23 -20.98
N ASP A 149 0.23 -1.82 -20.05
CA ASP A 149 1.01 -2.73 -19.20
C ASP A 149 0.12 -3.64 -18.34
N LEU A 150 -1.08 -3.19 -18.02
CA LEU A 150 -2.09 -3.92 -17.25
C LEU A 150 -3.09 -4.68 -18.14
N GLY A 151 -2.84 -4.78 -19.45
CA GLY A 151 -3.68 -5.50 -20.40
C GLY A 151 -5.01 -4.81 -20.72
N LEU A 152 -5.09 -3.48 -20.55
CA LEU A 152 -6.31 -2.69 -20.76
C LEU A 152 -6.21 -1.73 -21.95
N GLY A 153 -5.30 -1.98 -22.90
CA GLY A 153 -5.10 -1.13 -24.08
C GLY A 153 -6.36 -0.92 -24.91
N GLU A 154 -7.20 -1.96 -25.03
CA GLU A 154 -8.46 -1.91 -25.78
C GLU A 154 -9.64 -1.37 -24.92
N ARG A 155 -9.38 -0.97 -23.68
CA ARG A 155 -10.39 -0.51 -22.71
C ARG A 155 -10.28 0.97 -22.35
N LEU A 156 -9.39 1.71 -22.99
CA LEU A 156 -9.06 3.11 -22.62
C LEU A 156 -10.28 4.03 -22.55
N THR A 157 -11.22 3.86 -23.47
CA THR A 157 -12.42 4.70 -23.59
C THR A 157 -13.65 4.14 -22.90
N HIS A 158 -13.56 2.91 -22.32
CA HIS A 158 -14.68 2.29 -21.62
C HIS A 158 -14.92 2.98 -20.27
N LYS A 159 -16.17 3.12 -19.89
CA LYS A 159 -16.60 3.56 -18.56
C LYS A 159 -16.62 2.39 -17.59
N PRO A 160 -16.59 2.65 -16.27
CA PRO A 160 -16.61 1.57 -15.26
C PRO A 160 -17.75 0.56 -15.45
N SER A 161 -18.92 0.99 -15.85
CA SER A 161 -20.09 0.12 -16.11
C SER A 161 -19.91 -0.84 -17.30
N GLU A 162 -18.92 -0.60 -18.16
CA GLU A 162 -18.61 -1.39 -19.35
C GLU A 162 -17.42 -2.33 -19.10
N LEU A 163 -16.85 -2.32 -17.88
CA LEU A 163 -15.68 -3.11 -17.48
C LEU A 163 -16.11 -4.21 -16.50
N SER A 164 -15.48 -5.39 -16.64
CA SER A 164 -15.57 -6.45 -15.63
C SER A 164 -14.95 -6.00 -14.29
N GLY A 165 -15.28 -6.66 -13.18
CA GLY A 165 -14.73 -6.34 -11.87
C GLY A 165 -13.19 -6.38 -11.84
N GLY A 166 -12.59 -7.36 -12.52
CA GLY A 166 -11.12 -7.47 -12.64
C GLY A 166 -10.50 -6.36 -13.50
N GLU A 167 -11.20 -5.93 -14.57
CA GLU A 167 -10.76 -4.78 -15.37
C GLU A 167 -10.86 -3.48 -14.57
N GLN A 168 -11.95 -3.27 -13.82
CA GLN A 168 -12.10 -2.12 -12.92
C GLN A 168 -10.98 -2.08 -11.86
N GLN A 169 -10.63 -3.23 -11.29
CA GLN A 169 -9.54 -3.32 -10.31
C GLN A 169 -8.19 -2.97 -10.94
N ARG A 170 -7.92 -3.45 -12.15
CA ARG A 170 -6.69 -3.06 -12.88
C ARG A 170 -6.66 -1.57 -13.22
N VAL A 171 -7.79 -0.94 -13.54
CA VAL A 171 -7.88 0.53 -13.69
C VAL A 171 -7.58 1.24 -12.37
N ALA A 172 -8.11 0.77 -11.23
CA ALA A 172 -7.83 1.34 -9.92
C ALA A 172 -6.34 1.22 -9.54
N ILE A 173 -5.69 0.11 -9.90
CA ILE A 173 -4.23 -0.08 -9.73
C ILE A 173 -3.45 0.89 -10.62
N ALA A 174 -3.81 1.04 -11.91
CA ALA A 174 -3.19 2.01 -12.80
C ALA A 174 -3.29 3.43 -12.24
N ARG A 175 -4.47 3.80 -11.72
CA ARG A 175 -4.71 5.09 -11.06
C ARG A 175 -3.81 5.28 -9.83
N ALA A 176 -3.62 4.24 -9.03
CA ALA A 176 -2.74 4.30 -7.87
C ALA A 176 -1.26 4.49 -8.28
N LEU A 177 -0.85 3.95 -9.44
CA LEU A 177 0.53 3.96 -9.94
C LEU A 177 0.93 5.23 -10.72
N ILE A 178 -0.02 6.02 -11.23
CA ILE A 178 0.25 7.07 -12.24
C ILE A 178 1.30 8.10 -11.81
N ASN A 179 1.39 8.39 -10.52
CA ASN A 179 2.37 9.33 -9.97
C ASN A 179 3.65 8.63 -9.46
N ASN A 180 3.83 7.34 -9.75
CA ASN A 180 4.94 6.53 -9.26
C ASN A 180 5.13 6.67 -7.74
N PRO A 181 4.12 6.27 -6.93
CA PRO A 181 4.15 6.45 -5.48
C PRO A 181 5.26 5.63 -4.82
N SER A 182 5.68 6.02 -3.62
CA SER A 182 6.66 5.28 -2.83
C SER A 182 6.06 3.99 -2.24
N VAL A 183 4.76 4.02 -1.94
CA VAL A 183 4.02 2.89 -1.36
C VAL A 183 2.58 2.83 -1.87
N ILE A 184 2.07 1.62 -2.02
CA ILE A 184 0.67 1.35 -2.34
C ILE A 184 0.02 0.61 -1.17
N PHE A 185 -1.07 1.19 -0.66
CA PHE A 185 -1.94 0.58 0.33
C PHE A 185 -3.13 -0.07 -0.37
N ALA A 186 -3.40 -1.34 -0.06
CA ALA A 186 -4.51 -2.08 -0.63
C ALA A 186 -5.41 -2.63 0.49
N ASP A 187 -6.70 -2.30 0.46
CA ASP A 187 -7.70 -2.80 1.40
C ASP A 187 -8.60 -3.82 0.69
N GLU A 188 -8.43 -5.11 1.02
CA GLU A 188 -9.16 -6.25 0.44
C GLU A 188 -9.24 -6.22 -1.10
N PRO A 189 -8.11 -6.07 -1.82
CA PRO A 189 -8.11 -5.70 -3.24
C PRO A 189 -8.71 -6.77 -4.15
N SER A 190 -8.83 -8.01 -3.69
CA SER A 190 -9.37 -9.15 -4.45
C SER A 190 -10.71 -9.67 -3.91
N GLY A 191 -11.29 -9.02 -2.87
CA GLY A 191 -12.43 -9.54 -2.11
C GLY A 191 -13.73 -9.74 -2.92
N ASN A 192 -13.90 -9.02 -4.03
CA ASN A 192 -15.09 -9.10 -4.89
C ASN A 192 -14.84 -9.81 -6.23
N LEU A 193 -13.71 -10.49 -6.39
CA LEU A 193 -13.32 -11.10 -7.66
C LEU A 193 -13.53 -12.61 -7.66
N GLU A 194 -13.86 -13.16 -8.83
CA GLU A 194 -13.89 -14.61 -9.07
C GLU A 194 -12.50 -15.21 -8.95
N SER A 195 -12.42 -16.51 -8.60
CA SER A 195 -11.17 -17.19 -8.25
C SER A 195 -10.04 -17.03 -9.28
N LYS A 196 -10.32 -17.15 -10.57
CA LYS A 196 -9.30 -16.99 -11.63
C LYS A 196 -8.78 -15.57 -11.72
N THR A 197 -9.67 -14.59 -11.72
CA THR A 197 -9.33 -13.16 -11.78
C THR A 197 -8.58 -12.72 -10.52
N LYS A 198 -8.89 -13.33 -9.38
CA LYS A 198 -8.24 -13.14 -8.10
C LYS A 198 -6.77 -13.57 -8.15
N GLU A 199 -6.49 -14.78 -8.65
CA GLU A 199 -5.13 -15.30 -8.82
C GLU A 199 -4.30 -14.41 -9.77
N GLU A 200 -4.87 -13.98 -10.91
CA GLU A 200 -4.24 -13.04 -11.82
C GLU A 200 -3.88 -11.71 -11.13
N LEU A 201 -4.78 -11.19 -10.29
CA LEU A 201 -4.54 -9.97 -9.53
C LEU A 201 -3.44 -10.14 -8.47
N HIS A 202 -3.41 -11.29 -7.78
CA HIS A 202 -2.35 -11.57 -6.81
C HIS A 202 -0.98 -11.54 -7.49
N ASN A 203 -0.81 -12.26 -8.61
CA ASN A 203 0.43 -12.27 -9.38
C ASN A 203 0.81 -10.87 -9.90
N LEU A 204 -0.18 -10.03 -10.21
CA LEU A 204 0.04 -8.67 -10.68
C LEU A 204 0.78 -7.82 -9.64
N PHE A 205 0.45 -7.91 -8.35
CA PHE A 205 1.15 -7.14 -7.31
C PHE A 205 2.66 -7.43 -7.29
N PHE A 206 3.05 -8.70 -7.41
CA PHE A 206 4.46 -9.09 -7.43
C PHE A 206 5.15 -8.67 -8.74
N THR A 207 4.46 -8.77 -9.87
CA THR A 207 4.94 -8.25 -11.15
C THR A 207 5.21 -6.74 -11.07
N LEU A 208 4.30 -5.98 -10.44
CA LEU A 208 4.45 -4.53 -10.28
C LEU A 208 5.59 -4.18 -9.31
N ARG A 209 5.74 -4.95 -8.19
CA ARG A 209 6.90 -4.82 -7.32
C ARG A 209 8.19 -4.98 -8.10
N ASP A 210 8.31 -6.06 -8.87
CA ASP A 210 9.54 -6.40 -9.60
C ASP A 210 9.82 -5.41 -10.73
N LYS A 211 8.79 -4.95 -11.45
CA LYS A 211 8.93 -4.03 -12.58
C LYS A 211 9.20 -2.58 -12.16
N TYR A 212 8.55 -2.12 -11.09
CA TYR A 212 8.56 -0.70 -10.69
C TYR A 212 9.23 -0.45 -9.34
N GLY A 213 9.70 -1.51 -8.65
CA GLY A 213 10.26 -1.39 -7.30
C GLY A 213 9.24 -0.95 -6.25
N GLN A 214 7.95 -1.24 -6.47
CA GLN A 214 6.87 -0.78 -5.61
C GLN A 214 6.84 -1.49 -4.26
N THR A 215 6.50 -0.75 -3.21
CA THR A 215 6.24 -1.28 -1.88
C THR A 215 4.72 -1.43 -1.70
N PHE A 216 4.27 -2.57 -1.18
CA PHE A 216 2.85 -2.82 -0.95
C PHE A 216 2.57 -3.14 0.52
N VAL A 217 1.49 -2.58 1.05
CA VAL A 217 0.87 -2.99 2.32
C VAL A 217 -0.57 -3.40 2.01
N ILE A 218 -0.87 -4.67 2.16
CA ILE A 218 -2.14 -5.26 1.74
C ILE A 218 -2.89 -5.77 2.96
N VAL A 219 -4.04 -5.20 3.25
CA VAL A 219 -5.01 -5.78 4.19
C VAL A 219 -5.79 -6.85 3.43
N THR A 220 -5.80 -8.07 3.95
CA THR A 220 -6.54 -9.18 3.33
C THR A 220 -6.93 -10.23 4.35
N HIS A 221 -8.03 -10.95 4.07
CA HIS A 221 -8.39 -12.19 4.75
C HIS A 221 -8.09 -13.42 3.90
N ASP A 222 -7.49 -13.23 2.72
CA ASP A 222 -7.13 -14.28 1.77
C ASP A 222 -5.79 -14.92 2.14
N PRO A 223 -5.79 -16.21 2.55
CA PRO A 223 -4.57 -16.90 2.95
C PRO A 223 -3.62 -17.12 1.77
N ASP A 224 -4.13 -17.27 0.54
CA ASP A 224 -3.30 -17.52 -0.63
C ASP A 224 -2.47 -16.27 -0.96
N LEU A 225 -3.10 -15.08 -0.96
CA LEU A 225 -2.38 -13.82 -1.13
C LEU A 225 -1.38 -13.59 -0.01
N ALA A 226 -1.78 -13.85 1.24
CA ALA A 226 -0.88 -13.68 2.38
C ALA A 226 0.34 -14.60 2.31
N ALA A 227 0.18 -15.84 1.88
CA ALA A 227 1.28 -16.80 1.70
C ALA A 227 2.27 -16.39 0.59
N MET A 228 1.83 -15.59 -0.40
CA MET A 228 2.70 -15.05 -1.44
C MET A 228 3.51 -13.83 -0.99
N CYS A 229 3.06 -13.11 0.06
CA CYS A 229 3.73 -11.91 0.56
C CYS A 229 5.09 -12.24 1.19
N ASP A 230 6.01 -11.27 1.15
CA ASP A 230 7.33 -11.42 1.78
C ASP A 230 7.21 -11.59 3.30
N ARG A 231 6.14 -11.03 3.89
CA ARG A 231 5.83 -11.13 5.30
C ARG A 231 4.33 -10.93 5.55
N SER A 232 3.77 -11.73 6.47
CA SER A 232 2.39 -11.61 6.95
C SER A 232 2.36 -11.23 8.43
N LEU A 233 1.51 -10.28 8.78
CA LEU A 233 1.28 -9.83 10.15
C LEU A 233 -0.17 -10.13 10.54
N PHE A 234 -0.35 -10.71 11.72
CA PHE A 234 -1.67 -11.02 12.25
C PHE A 234 -2.11 -9.97 13.26
N MET A 235 -3.28 -9.40 13.04
CA MET A 235 -3.84 -8.37 13.90
C MET A 235 -5.05 -8.90 14.66
N ARG A 236 -5.04 -8.74 15.99
CA ARG A 236 -6.13 -9.08 16.88
C ARG A 236 -6.28 -8.01 17.95
N ASP A 237 -7.50 -7.54 18.18
CA ASP A 237 -7.88 -6.57 19.22
C ASP A 237 -6.99 -5.31 19.25
N GLY A 238 -6.61 -4.81 18.08
CA GLY A 238 -5.82 -3.58 17.92
C GLY A 238 -4.32 -3.75 18.17
N GLN A 239 -3.79 -4.97 18.14
CA GLN A 239 -2.37 -5.29 18.29
C GLN A 239 -1.93 -6.36 17.30
N PHE A 240 -0.64 -6.37 16.94
CA PHE A 240 -0.06 -7.50 16.23
C PHE A 240 0.21 -8.64 17.20
N VAL A 241 -0.10 -9.86 16.76
CA VAL A 241 0.13 -11.09 17.51
C VAL A 241 1.04 -12.03 16.73
N GLN A 242 1.80 -12.86 17.41
CA GLN A 242 2.50 -13.98 16.79
C GLN A 242 1.48 -15.12 16.58
N GLU A 243 1.46 -15.70 15.38
CA GLU A 243 0.78 -16.98 15.13
C GLU A 243 1.66 -18.17 15.44
#